data_5638e21d93dd4eb9693fb10367d173c7
#
_entry.id   5638e21d93dd4eb9693fb10367d173c7
#
_cell.length_a   1.000
_cell.length_b   1.000
_cell.length_c   1.000
_cell.angle_alpha   90.00
_cell.angle_beta   90.00
_cell.angle_gamma   90.00
#
_symmetry.space_group_name_H-M   'P 1'
#
loop_
_entity.id
_entity.type
_entity.pdbx_description
1 polymer ?
#
loop_
_entity_poly.entity_id
_entity_poly.type
_entity_poly.pdbx_seq_one_letter_code
_entity_poly.pdbx_strand_id
1 'polypeptide(L)'
;NYSVTYATGTLTVNAKALTVSGVTANNKVYDGLTTSTLNTGTAAFVGVVGADVVTINVASATGTFASANVGTGITVTVAGIAKAGADNANYTITQPTTTANITARGLTVTASNQTKTYGDSALGTSLFTSVGLQNSETIGSVTLTSNSALSTSSNYIVGSSTITPSAAIGGTFTITNYSVTYATGTLTVNAKA
;
A
#
# COMPACT_ATOMS: atom_id res chain seq x y z
N ASN A 1 55.19 45.44 -41.74
CA ASN A 1 54.99 45.41 -40.30
C ASN A 1 53.54 45.03 -40.07
N TYR A 2 53.28 43.97 -39.27
CA TYR A 2 51.96 43.49 -38.94
C TYR A 2 51.72 43.75 -37.45
N SER A 3 50.48 44.14 -37.09
CA SER A 3 50.01 44.19 -35.71
C SER A 3 49.11 42.99 -35.52
N VAL A 4 49.38 42.10 -34.53
CA VAL A 4 48.58 40.95 -34.20
C VAL A 4 47.73 41.30 -32.99
N THR A 5 46.42 41.19 -33.13
CA THR A 5 45.42 41.26 -32.01
C THR A 5 44.86 39.89 -31.71
N TYR A 6 44.82 39.55 -30.43
CA TYR A 6 44.20 38.30 -29.94
C TYR A 6 42.82 38.60 -29.42
N ALA A 7 41.83 37.86 -29.88
CA ALA A 7 40.47 37.87 -29.33
C ALA A 7 40.34 36.77 -28.27
N THR A 8 39.65 37.08 -27.16
CA THR A 8 39.33 36.08 -26.10
C THR A 8 38.08 35.29 -26.45
N GLY A 9 38.15 34.00 -26.21
CA GLY A 9 36.96 33.09 -26.24
C GLY A 9 36.44 32.80 -24.83
N THR A 10 35.23 32.31 -24.76
CA THR A 10 34.62 31.85 -23.49
C THR A 10 34.57 30.31 -23.46
N LEU A 11 35.06 29.73 -22.38
CA LEU A 11 34.91 28.32 -22.07
C LEU A 11 33.82 28.15 -20.98
N THR A 12 32.77 27.37 -21.25
CA THR A 12 31.75 27.02 -20.27
C THR A 12 31.92 25.56 -19.89
N VAL A 13 32.06 25.27 -18.60
CA VAL A 13 32.12 23.91 -18.05
C VAL A 13 30.86 23.66 -17.27
N ASN A 14 30.08 22.67 -17.69
CA ASN A 14 28.83 22.28 -17.02
C ASN A 14 29.08 21.16 -16.00
N ALA A 15 28.28 21.16 -14.92
CA ALA A 15 28.34 20.13 -13.91
C ALA A 15 27.96 18.74 -14.50
N LYS A 16 28.71 17.72 -14.10
CA LYS A 16 28.48 16.33 -14.52
C LYS A 16 27.38 15.68 -13.69
N ALA A 17 26.45 14.98 -14.34
CA ALA A 17 25.42 14.23 -13.67
C ALA A 17 26.00 12.93 -13.08
N LEU A 18 25.75 12.69 -11.77
CA LEU A 18 25.97 11.43 -11.08
C LEU A 18 24.65 10.65 -11.01
N THR A 19 24.75 9.33 -11.18
CA THR A 19 23.68 8.40 -10.83
C THR A 19 23.97 7.77 -9.47
N VAL A 20 22.91 7.23 -8.85
CA VAL A 20 23.02 6.55 -7.55
C VAL A 20 22.71 5.08 -7.74
N SER A 21 23.60 4.22 -7.25
CA SER A 21 23.43 2.77 -7.18
C SER A 21 23.25 2.32 -5.73
N GLY A 22 22.86 1.04 -5.52
CA GLY A 22 22.82 0.39 -4.21
C GLY A 22 21.66 0.83 -3.31
N VAL A 23 20.64 1.53 -3.84
CA VAL A 23 19.41 1.85 -3.12
C VAL A 23 18.33 0.86 -3.48
N THR A 24 17.72 0.22 -2.48
CA THR A 24 16.57 -0.68 -2.65
C THR A 24 15.41 -0.28 -1.75
N ALA A 25 14.20 -0.70 -2.09
CA ALA A 25 13.01 -0.49 -1.28
C ALA A 25 12.55 -1.83 -0.67
N ASN A 26 12.04 -1.78 0.56
CA ASN A 26 11.49 -2.95 1.22
C ASN A 26 10.05 -3.21 0.75
N ASN A 27 9.69 -4.49 0.64
CA ASN A 27 8.30 -4.90 0.50
C ASN A 27 7.52 -4.53 1.77
N LYS A 28 6.23 -4.28 1.62
CA LYS A 28 5.35 -4.06 2.77
C LYS A 28 3.99 -4.75 2.62
N VAL A 29 3.28 -4.87 3.72
CA VAL A 29 1.86 -5.23 3.73
C VAL A 29 1.05 -3.96 3.49
N TYR A 30 -0.07 -4.08 2.80
CA TYR A 30 -0.98 -2.96 2.55
C TYR A 30 -1.33 -2.19 3.83
N ASP A 31 -1.14 -0.89 3.78
CA ASP A 31 -1.43 0.08 4.84
C ASP A 31 -2.17 1.32 4.32
N GLY A 32 -2.51 1.33 3.01
CA GLY A 32 -3.17 2.43 2.32
C GLY A 32 -2.29 3.65 2.06
N LEU A 33 -0.98 3.57 2.33
CA LEU A 33 -0.03 4.68 2.14
C LEU A 33 0.96 4.38 1.02
N THR A 34 1.51 5.42 0.40
CA THR A 34 2.57 5.32 -0.60
C THR A 34 3.98 5.38 -0.03
N THR A 35 4.14 5.60 1.28
CA THR A 35 5.46 5.65 1.91
C THR A 35 6.19 4.32 1.80
N SER A 36 7.50 4.37 1.49
CA SER A 36 8.38 3.20 1.36
C SER A 36 9.57 3.34 2.30
N THR A 37 9.94 2.23 2.95
CA THR A 37 11.20 2.13 3.68
C THR A 37 12.30 1.77 2.71
N LEU A 38 13.36 2.59 2.66
CA LEU A 38 14.52 2.37 1.82
C LEU A 38 15.64 1.64 2.59
N ASN A 39 16.37 0.80 1.87
CA ASN A 39 17.68 0.31 2.28
C ASN A 39 18.74 1.08 1.48
N THR A 40 19.52 1.91 2.17
CA THR A 40 20.54 2.79 1.61
C THR A 40 21.97 2.44 2.03
N GLY A 41 22.16 1.32 2.77
CA GLY A 41 23.45 0.94 3.34
C GLY A 41 24.57 0.68 2.31
N THR A 42 24.20 0.40 1.06
CA THR A 42 25.15 0.22 -0.06
C THR A 42 25.06 1.31 -1.11
N ALA A 43 24.39 2.44 -0.78
CA ALA A 43 24.23 3.55 -1.71
C ALA A 43 25.57 4.17 -2.08
N ALA A 44 25.81 4.34 -3.37
CA ALA A 44 27.04 4.93 -3.89
C ALA A 44 26.77 5.77 -5.13
N PHE A 45 27.59 6.81 -5.33
CA PHE A 45 27.61 7.54 -6.60
C PHE A 45 28.33 6.77 -7.69
N VAL A 46 27.79 6.83 -8.89
CA VAL A 46 28.38 6.32 -10.12
C VAL A 46 28.67 7.50 -11.03
N GLY A 47 29.90 7.55 -11.55
CA GLY A 47 30.33 8.57 -12.51
C GLY A 47 31.21 9.69 -11.95
N VAL A 48 31.68 9.58 -10.70
CA VAL A 48 32.71 10.49 -10.14
C VAL A 48 33.98 10.40 -10.98
N VAL A 49 34.60 11.53 -11.24
CA VAL A 49 35.80 11.67 -12.12
C VAL A 49 37.08 11.59 -11.29
N GLY A 50 37.97 10.71 -11.69
CA GLY A 50 39.33 10.64 -11.15
C GLY A 50 39.37 10.49 -9.64
N ALA A 51 40.05 11.43 -8.98
CA ALA A 51 40.23 11.47 -7.53
C ALA A 51 39.31 12.50 -6.84
N ASP A 52 38.27 13.00 -7.51
CA ASP A 52 37.34 13.97 -6.94
C ASP A 52 36.70 13.45 -5.66
N VAL A 53 36.64 14.30 -4.64
CA VAL A 53 36.05 13.98 -3.33
C VAL A 53 34.59 14.36 -3.33
N VAL A 54 33.72 13.38 -3.64
CA VAL A 54 32.26 13.51 -3.61
C VAL A 54 31.68 12.37 -2.76
N THR A 55 31.03 12.73 -1.68
CA THR A 55 30.42 11.77 -0.73
C THR A 55 28.89 11.81 -0.81
N ILE A 56 28.26 10.65 -0.66
CA ILE A 56 26.80 10.52 -0.65
C ILE A 56 26.24 10.77 0.76
N ASN A 57 25.15 11.51 0.85
CA ASN A 57 24.39 11.69 2.08
C ASN A 57 22.95 11.20 1.86
N VAL A 58 22.57 10.17 2.56
CA VAL A 58 21.26 9.49 2.48
C VAL A 58 20.36 9.76 3.68
N ALA A 59 20.76 10.61 4.62
CA ALA A 59 20.05 10.85 5.88
C ALA A 59 18.61 11.37 5.68
N SER A 60 18.37 12.11 4.60
CA SER A 60 17.06 12.64 4.22
C SER A 60 16.39 11.86 3.09
N ALA A 61 16.93 10.67 2.74
CA ALA A 61 16.37 9.89 1.65
C ALA A 61 14.96 9.38 1.99
N THR A 62 14.04 9.58 1.06
CA THR A 62 12.64 9.13 1.15
C THR A 62 12.26 8.32 -0.06
N GLY A 63 11.41 7.30 0.13
CA GLY A 63 10.86 6.49 -0.94
C GLY A 63 9.35 6.65 -1.03
N THR A 64 8.83 6.72 -2.24
CA THR A 64 7.40 6.82 -2.50
C THR A 64 6.98 5.81 -3.56
N PHE A 65 6.09 4.90 -3.22
CA PHE A 65 5.45 3.98 -4.17
C PHE A 65 4.58 4.74 -5.17
N ALA A 66 4.59 4.33 -6.42
CA ALA A 66 3.73 4.88 -7.47
C ALA A 66 2.23 4.57 -7.24
N SER A 67 1.92 3.58 -6.41
CA SER A 67 0.56 3.20 -6.00
C SER A 67 0.57 2.73 -4.55
N ALA A 68 -0.49 3.02 -3.80
CA ALA A 68 -0.71 2.44 -2.46
C ALA A 68 -1.30 1.03 -2.52
N ASN A 69 -1.84 0.60 -3.68
CA ASN A 69 -2.53 -0.69 -3.83
C ASN A 69 -1.56 -1.87 -3.89
N VAL A 70 -2.08 -3.04 -3.54
CA VAL A 70 -1.40 -4.33 -3.68
C VAL A 70 -0.91 -4.53 -5.12
N GLY A 71 0.34 -4.98 -5.24
CA GLY A 71 0.98 -5.24 -6.53
C GLY A 71 2.41 -5.70 -6.38
N THR A 72 2.97 -6.20 -7.46
CA THR A 72 4.37 -6.66 -7.56
C THR A 72 5.16 -5.72 -8.44
N GLY A 73 6.44 -5.49 -8.07
CA GLY A 73 7.33 -4.65 -8.86
C GLY A 73 6.86 -3.20 -8.99
N ILE A 74 6.14 -2.67 -8.00
CA ILE A 74 5.66 -1.29 -8.03
C ILE A 74 6.87 -0.36 -7.95
N THR A 75 6.93 0.60 -8.86
CA THR A 75 8.01 1.60 -8.87
C THR A 75 8.01 2.40 -7.57
N VAL A 76 9.18 2.56 -6.99
CA VAL A 76 9.46 3.45 -5.86
C VAL A 76 10.37 4.55 -6.33
N THR A 77 9.90 5.78 -6.29
CA THR A 77 10.70 6.97 -6.56
C THR A 77 11.46 7.34 -5.29
N VAL A 78 12.76 7.53 -5.43
CA VAL A 78 13.63 7.96 -4.32
C VAL A 78 13.88 9.46 -4.45
N ALA A 79 13.89 10.17 -3.34
CA ALA A 79 14.20 11.58 -3.25
C ALA A 79 15.06 11.86 -2.01
N GLY A 80 15.65 13.06 -1.93
CA GLY A 80 16.37 13.52 -0.74
C GLY A 80 17.80 12.98 -0.59
N ILE A 81 18.34 12.22 -1.57
CA ILE A 81 19.75 11.89 -1.57
C ILE A 81 20.54 13.15 -1.94
N ALA A 82 21.51 13.49 -1.11
CA ALA A 82 22.34 14.67 -1.28
C ALA A 82 23.83 14.30 -1.50
N LYS A 83 24.59 15.25 -1.98
CA LYS A 83 26.04 15.14 -2.17
C LYS A 83 26.77 16.12 -1.26
N ALA A 84 27.97 15.72 -0.81
CA ALA A 84 28.91 16.53 -0.05
C ALA A 84 30.34 16.27 -0.55
N GLY A 85 31.34 16.89 0.07
CA GLY A 85 32.75 16.76 -0.30
C GLY A 85 33.27 18.00 -1.04
N ALA A 86 34.60 18.09 -1.19
CA ALA A 86 35.25 19.27 -1.70
C ALA A 86 34.85 19.60 -3.16
N ASP A 87 34.65 18.56 -3.98
CA ASP A 87 34.38 18.67 -5.40
C ASP A 87 32.90 18.57 -5.76
N ASN A 88 32.02 18.58 -4.77
CA ASN A 88 30.57 18.34 -4.98
C ASN A 88 29.93 19.37 -5.91
N ALA A 89 30.43 20.60 -6.00
CA ALA A 89 29.90 21.68 -6.85
C ALA A 89 29.97 21.34 -8.34
N ASN A 90 30.93 20.47 -8.75
CA ASN A 90 31.14 20.05 -10.12
C ASN A 90 30.14 19.03 -10.64
N TYR A 91 29.16 18.60 -9.79
CA TYR A 91 28.25 17.52 -10.09
C TYR A 91 26.79 17.88 -9.82
N THR A 92 25.89 17.23 -10.54
CA THR A 92 24.45 17.14 -10.24
C THR A 92 24.09 15.70 -9.87
N ILE A 93 22.95 15.48 -9.21
CA ILE A 93 22.46 14.12 -8.85
C ILE A 93 21.20 13.83 -9.65
N THR A 94 21.17 12.67 -10.28
CA THR A 94 19.92 12.03 -10.74
C THR A 94 19.45 11.08 -9.64
N GLN A 95 18.31 11.40 -9.02
CA GLN A 95 17.71 10.55 -7.99
C GLN A 95 17.29 9.21 -8.60
N PRO A 96 17.54 8.07 -7.92
CA PRO A 96 17.23 6.76 -8.48
C PRO A 96 15.76 6.40 -8.35
N THR A 97 15.34 5.39 -9.10
CA THR A 97 14.11 4.64 -8.86
C THR A 97 14.46 3.19 -8.54
N THR A 98 13.62 2.51 -7.78
CA THR A 98 13.71 1.08 -7.49
C THR A 98 12.31 0.48 -7.55
N THR A 99 12.15 -0.80 -7.23
CA THR A 99 10.85 -1.45 -7.17
C THR A 99 10.70 -2.25 -5.89
N ALA A 100 9.46 -2.38 -5.39
CA ALA A 100 9.12 -3.26 -4.29
C ALA A 100 7.66 -3.73 -4.42
N ASN A 101 7.26 -4.68 -3.58
CA ASN A 101 5.92 -5.25 -3.59
C ASN A 101 5.10 -4.73 -2.42
N ILE A 102 3.79 -4.56 -2.66
CA ILE A 102 2.80 -4.39 -1.60
C ILE A 102 1.94 -5.66 -1.60
N THR A 103 1.92 -6.38 -0.47
CA THR A 103 1.14 -7.62 -0.32
C THR A 103 -0.19 -7.36 0.36
N ALA A 104 -1.18 -8.23 0.13
CA ALA A 104 -2.50 -8.10 0.70
C ALA A 104 -2.48 -8.18 2.23
N ARG A 105 -3.31 -7.34 2.86
CA ARG A 105 -3.50 -7.33 4.31
C ARG A 105 -4.61 -8.28 4.73
N GLY A 106 -4.45 -9.01 5.83
CA GLY A 106 -5.51 -9.81 6.41
C GLY A 106 -6.68 -8.94 6.85
N LEU A 107 -7.90 -9.33 6.47
CA LEU A 107 -9.16 -8.71 6.84
C LEU A 107 -10.12 -9.80 7.31
N THR A 108 -10.60 -9.70 8.55
CA THR A 108 -11.61 -10.60 9.07
C THR A 108 -12.96 -9.90 9.09
N VAL A 109 -13.97 -10.53 8.49
CA VAL A 109 -15.36 -10.08 8.49
C VAL A 109 -16.17 -11.11 9.26
N THR A 110 -16.77 -10.70 10.39
CA THR A 110 -17.51 -11.57 11.30
C THR A 110 -19.00 -11.23 11.26
N ALA A 111 -19.86 -12.20 10.98
CA ALA A 111 -21.31 -12.02 11.10
C ALA A 111 -21.69 -11.75 12.56
N SER A 112 -22.52 -10.74 12.80
CA SER A 112 -23.08 -10.47 14.11
C SER A 112 -24.10 -11.55 14.50
N ASN A 113 -24.16 -11.90 15.78
CA ASN A 113 -25.24 -12.76 16.29
C ASN A 113 -26.57 -12.03 16.14
N GLN A 114 -27.61 -12.78 15.77
CA GLN A 114 -28.97 -12.28 15.56
C GLN A 114 -30.00 -13.12 16.32
N THR A 115 -30.98 -12.45 16.90
CA THR A 115 -32.15 -13.09 17.48
C THR A 115 -33.37 -12.64 16.70
N LYS A 116 -34.19 -13.59 16.26
CA LYS A 116 -35.41 -13.39 15.48
C LYS A 116 -36.59 -14.08 16.17
N THR A 117 -37.80 -13.67 15.84
CA THR A 117 -39.02 -14.39 16.15
C THR A 117 -39.45 -15.19 14.93
N TYR A 118 -40.02 -16.37 15.09
CA TYR A 118 -40.52 -17.18 13.98
C TYR A 118 -41.44 -16.35 13.08
N GLY A 119 -41.13 -16.33 11.79
CA GLY A 119 -41.79 -15.49 10.78
C GLY A 119 -40.90 -14.33 10.27
N ASP A 120 -39.84 -13.96 10.99
CA ASP A 120 -38.88 -12.97 10.57
C ASP A 120 -37.71 -13.67 9.86
N SER A 121 -37.63 -13.58 8.53
CA SER A 121 -36.63 -14.32 7.75
C SER A 121 -35.44 -13.49 7.24
N ALA A 122 -35.47 -12.15 7.35
CA ALA A 122 -34.43 -11.33 6.83
C ALA A 122 -33.20 -11.23 7.75
N LEU A 123 -32.02 -11.60 7.28
CA LEU A 123 -30.75 -11.46 8.02
C LEU A 123 -30.13 -10.06 7.88
N GLY A 124 -30.53 -9.29 6.85
CA GLY A 124 -29.94 -7.99 6.55
C GLY A 124 -28.57 -8.14 5.86
N THR A 125 -27.94 -7.02 5.57
CA THR A 125 -26.64 -6.97 4.86
C THR A 125 -25.58 -6.16 5.60
N SER A 126 -25.94 -5.56 6.75
CA SER A 126 -25.09 -4.67 7.55
C SER A 126 -24.80 -5.19 8.96
N LEU A 127 -25.29 -6.38 9.31
CA LEU A 127 -25.11 -6.97 10.66
C LEU A 127 -23.81 -7.80 10.68
N PHE A 128 -22.69 -7.10 10.63
CA PHE A 128 -21.34 -7.67 10.69
C PHE A 128 -20.37 -6.72 11.38
N THR A 129 -19.22 -7.23 11.76
CA THR A 129 -18.04 -6.45 12.20
C THR A 129 -16.87 -6.78 11.32
N SER A 130 -15.87 -5.87 11.24
CA SER A 130 -14.65 -6.09 10.49
C SER A 130 -13.42 -5.68 11.29
N VAL A 131 -12.32 -6.44 11.12
CA VAL A 131 -11.03 -6.16 11.75
C VAL A 131 -9.93 -6.27 10.69
N GLY A 132 -9.14 -5.22 10.53
CA GLY A 132 -8.02 -5.18 9.60
C GLY A 132 -8.08 -4.09 8.54
N LEU A 133 -9.21 -3.39 8.39
CA LEU A 133 -9.33 -2.24 7.49
C LEU A 133 -8.32 -1.14 7.84
N GLN A 134 -7.85 -0.42 6.85
CA GLN A 134 -6.88 0.66 6.97
C GLN A 134 -7.51 2.02 6.65
N ASN A 135 -6.89 3.10 7.12
CA ASN A 135 -7.23 4.48 6.77
C ASN A 135 -8.74 4.81 6.84
N SER A 136 -9.44 4.30 7.85
CA SER A 136 -10.89 4.49 8.01
C SER A 136 -11.72 3.96 6.83
N GLU A 137 -11.20 3.01 6.08
CA GLU A 137 -11.97 2.31 5.04
C GLU A 137 -13.17 1.59 5.64
N THR A 138 -14.22 1.44 4.86
CA THR A 138 -15.49 0.83 5.26
C THR A 138 -15.92 -0.24 4.28
N ILE A 139 -16.64 -1.26 4.78
CA ILE A 139 -17.38 -2.22 3.96
C ILE A 139 -18.84 -1.78 3.93
N GLY A 140 -19.43 -1.69 2.75
CA GLY A 140 -20.82 -1.24 2.58
C GLY A 140 -21.84 -2.33 2.97
N SER A 141 -21.58 -3.56 2.54
CA SER A 141 -22.47 -4.69 2.80
C SER A 141 -21.76 -6.03 2.67
N VAL A 142 -22.37 -7.07 3.28
CA VAL A 142 -22.00 -8.47 3.10
C VAL A 142 -23.26 -9.29 2.80
N THR A 143 -23.10 -10.42 2.13
CA THR A 143 -24.15 -11.42 2.03
C THR A 143 -24.13 -12.28 3.30
N LEU A 144 -25.26 -12.37 4.01
CA LEU A 144 -25.44 -13.23 5.17
C LEU A 144 -26.37 -14.37 4.80
N THR A 145 -25.94 -15.60 5.05
CA THR A 145 -26.75 -16.80 4.87
C THR A 145 -26.84 -17.60 6.17
N SER A 146 -27.93 -18.32 6.40
CA SER A 146 -28.04 -19.23 7.54
C SER A 146 -28.16 -20.67 7.06
N ASN A 147 -27.59 -21.59 7.82
CA ASN A 147 -27.81 -23.02 7.65
C ASN A 147 -29.09 -23.56 8.38
N SER A 148 -29.90 -22.64 8.91
CA SER A 148 -31.20 -23.04 9.49
C SER A 148 -32.06 -23.72 8.42
N ALA A 149 -32.73 -24.83 8.77
CA ALA A 149 -33.78 -25.37 7.94
C ALA A 149 -34.92 -24.35 7.79
N LEU A 150 -35.67 -24.46 6.70
CA LEU A 150 -36.81 -23.60 6.43
C LEU A 150 -38.11 -24.40 6.65
N SER A 151 -39.11 -23.72 7.18
CA SER A 151 -40.49 -24.24 7.24
C SER A 151 -41.10 -24.26 5.83
N THR A 152 -42.29 -24.88 5.68
CA THR A 152 -43.07 -24.87 4.44
C THR A 152 -43.41 -23.45 3.95
N SER A 153 -43.42 -22.47 4.86
CA SER A 153 -43.65 -21.05 4.55
C SER A 153 -42.31 -20.27 4.32
N SER A 154 -41.20 -20.97 4.09
CA SER A 154 -39.87 -20.40 3.85
C SER A 154 -39.33 -19.52 4.99
N ASN A 155 -39.77 -19.75 6.22
CA ASN A 155 -39.22 -19.10 7.42
C ASN A 155 -38.18 -19.97 8.10
N TYR A 156 -37.17 -19.38 8.73
CA TYR A 156 -36.25 -20.11 9.59
C TYR A 156 -36.99 -20.77 10.75
N ILE A 157 -36.69 -22.05 11.01
CA ILE A 157 -37.33 -22.79 12.11
C ILE A 157 -36.78 -22.34 13.47
N VAL A 158 -37.60 -22.53 14.53
CA VAL A 158 -37.20 -22.25 15.91
C VAL A 158 -35.98 -23.07 16.32
N GLY A 159 -35.02 -22.41 16.95
CA GLY A 159 -33.75 -23.00 17.39
C GLY A 159 -32.55 -22.13 17.10
N SER A 160 -31.35 -22.71 17.20
CA SER A 160 -30.09 -22.05 16.94
C SER A 160 -29.45 -22.60 15.68
N SER A 161 -28.86 -21.69 14.86
CA SER A 161 -28.17 -22.02 13.62
C SER A 161 -26.99 -21.04 13.38
N THR A 162 -26.16 -21.35 12.41
CA THR A 162 -24.99 -20.52 12.05
C THR A 162 -25.36 -19.50 10.99
N ILE A 163 -24.88 -18.27 11.15
CA ILE A 163 -24.89 -17.25 10.11
C ILE A 163 -23.47 -17.21 9.49
N THR A 164 -23.39 -17.37 8.17
CA THR A 164 -22.13 -17.31 7.41
C THR A 164 -22.11 -16.04 6.57
N PRO A 165 -21.13 -15.15 6.76
CA PRO A 165 -20.94 -14.00 5.89
C PRO A 165 -20.17 -14.39 4.63
N SER A 166 -20.39 -13.64 3.54
CA SER A 166 -19.66 -13.75 2.27
C SER A 166 -19.78 -12.47 1.48
N ALA A 167 -19.03 -12.37 0.37
CA ALA A 167 -19.16 -11.31 -0.64
C ALA A 167 -19.19 -9.89 -0.03
N ALA A 168 -18.17 -9.54 0.77
CA ALA A 168 -18.00 -8.16 1.27
C ALA A 168 -17.78 -7.20 0.09
N ILE A 169 -18.64 -6.19 -0.04
CA ILE A 169 -18.63 -5.22 -1.14
C ILE A 169 -19.00 -3.81 -0.67
N GLY A 170 -18.73 -2.83 -1.55
CA GLY A 170 -19.12 -1.43 -1.33
C GLY A 170 -18.33 -0.75 -0.21
N GLY A 171 -18.75 0.46 0.17
CA GLY A 171 -17.97 1.30 1.07
C GLY A 171 -16.76 1.92 0.37
N THR A 172 -15.69 2.14 1.12
CA THR A 172 -14.46 2.78 0.62
C THR A 172 -13.29 1.81 0.43
N PHE A 173 -13.41 0.55 0.90
CA PHE A 173 -12.34 -0.43 0.78
C PHE A 173 -12.21 -0.99 -0.64
N THR A 174 -11.01 -1.37 -1.02
CA THR A 174 -10.71 -2.08 -2.26
C THR A 174 -10.37 -3.52 -1.93
N ILE A 175 -11.25 -4.47 -2.29
CA ILE A 175 -11.14 -5.88 -1.88
C ILE A 175 -9.81 -6.53 -2.29
N THR A 176 -9.23 -6.14 -3.41
CA THR A 176 -7.94 -6.67 -3.90
C THR A 176 -6.75 -6.32 -3.01
N ASN A 177 -6.91 -5.33 -2.13
CA ASN A 177 -5.89 -4.96 -1.15
C ASN A 177 -5.92 -5.85 0.11
N TYR A 178 -6.89 -6.77 0.20
CA TYR A 178 -7.10 -7.60 1.37
C TYR A 178 -7.15 -9.10 1.05
N SER A 179 -6.68 -9.90 2.01
CA SER A 179 -6.96 -11.33 2.11
C SER A 179 -8.10 -11.51 3.08
N VAL A 180 -9.32 -11.68 2.55
CA VAL A 180 -10.54 -11.68 3.37
C VAL A 180 -10.80 -13.06 3.96
N THR A 181 -11.01 -13.11 5.28
CA THR A 181 -11.47 -14.28 6.03
C THR A 181 -12.86 -13.98 6.60
N TYR A 182 -13.78 -14.91 6.45
CA TYR A 182 -15.14 -14.80 6.96
C TYR A 182 -15.32 -15.66 8.21
N ALA A 183 -15.78 -15.03 9.30
CA ALA A 183 -16.09 -15.71 10.55
C ALA A 183 -17.62 -15.71 10.79
N THR A 184 -18.14 -16.81 11.30
CA THR A 184 -19.57 -17.03 11.48
C THR A 184 -20.11 -16.33 12.72
N GLY A 185 -21.43 -16.05 12.71
CA GLY A 185 -22.24 -15.67 13.86
C GLY A 185 -23.33 -16.71 14.13
N THR A 186 -24.17 -16.45 15.11
CA THR A 186 -25.28 -17.32 15.51
C THR A 186 -26.63 -16.65 15.21
N LEU A 187 -27.56 -17.39 14.61
CA LEU A 187 -28.96 -17.03 14.51
C LEU A 187 -29.74 -17.83 15.57
N THR A 188 -30.45 -17.13 16.45
CA THR A 188 -31.41 -17.70 17.37
C THR A 188 -32.84 -17.34 16.94
N VAL A 189 -33.69 -18.31 16.67
CA VAL A 189 -35.09 -18.09 16.32
C VAL A 189 -35.96 -18.56 17.47
N ASN A 190 -36.69 -17.61 18.06
CA ASN A 190 -37.65 -17.88 19.15
C ASN A 190 -39.02 -18.23 18.60
N ALA A 191 -39.78 -19.00 19.34
CA ALA A 191 -41.18 -19.26 19.01
C ALA A 191 -41.99 -17.95 19.00
N LYS A 192 -42.96 -17.88 18.11
CA LYS A 192 -43.96 -16.80 18.10
C LYS A 192 -45.00 -17.10 19.13
N ALA A 193 -45.30 -16.13 20.02
CA ALA A 193 -46.38 -16.25 21.01
C ALA A 193 -47.77 -16.17 20.33
#